data_1602bbd01befdf73b7c3357df46dc91a
#
_entry.id   1602bbd01befdf73b7c3357df46dc91a
#
_cell.length_a   1.000
_cell.length_b   1.000
_cell.length_c   1.000
_cell.angle_alpha   90.00
_cell.angle_beta   90.00
_cell.angle_gamma   90.00
#
_symmetry.space_group_name_H-M   'P 1'
#
loop_
_entity.id
_entity.type
_entity.pdbx_description
1 polymer ?
#
loop_
_entity_poly.entity_id
_entity_poly.type
_entity_poly.pdbx_seq_one_letter_code
_entity_poly.pdbx_strand_id
1 'polypeptide(L)'
;MRYHQLRDGQRRRLAVETEDGMCDLTAAKAGLDTFRDLCQAASVTELPIDEIATRLVDEENTLSPERFDAERTDPVTADEIWAAGVTYRISEEAREEESDMPEIYLNVYDAPRPEIFFKATPSRTVGPDEAVGIRGDSNWNVPEPELGIVLYEGDTVGYTIGNDMSSRSIEGKNPLYLPQAKTYDRSCAIGPGVTTDIEDPYDLSLSMAIYRDGECLYEEATDTGEMIRECEELVSYFTAHNAVPELTVLLTGTSLVPEDVTLHQGDRIDINIEEIGTLSNPVTTV
;
A
#
# COMPACT_ATOMS: atom_id res chain seq x y z
N MET A 1 1.75 -5.98 16.20
CA MET A 1 2.40 -4.65 16.42
C MET A 1 2.41 -3.84 15.14
N ARG A 2 2.47 -2.50 15.21
CA ARG A 2 2.57 -1.65 14.02
C ARG A 2 3.92 -0.95 13.98
N TYR A 3 4.62 -1.09 12.85
CA TYR A 3 5.98 -0.55 12.63
C TYR A 3 5.94 0.65 11.70
N HIS A 4 6.76 1.67 12.02
CA HIS A 4 6.87 2.91 11.27
C HIS A 4 8.33 3.24 10.98
N GLN A 5 8.62 3.75 9.81
CA GLN A 5 9.91 4.38 9.55
C GLN A 5 9.83 5.89 9.73
N LEU A 6 10.88 6.43 10.32
CA LEU A 6 11.04 7.85 10.57
C LEU A 6 12.28 8.34 9.84
N ARG A 7 12.31 9.63 9.51
CA ARG A 7 13.46 10.27 8.89
C ARG A 7 13.84 11.56 9.64
N ASP A 8 15.01 11.55 10.27
CA ASP A 8 15.64 12.71 10.86
C ASP A 8 16.81 13.16 9.96
N GLY A 9 16.56 14.09 9.05
CA GLY A 9 17.49 14.49 8.00
C GLY A 9 17.79 13.34 7.03
N GLN A 10 19.03 12.84 7.05
CA GLN A 10 19.43 11.67 6.23
C GLN A 10 19.40 10.35 6.99
N ARG A 11 19.12 10.39 8.29
CA ARG A 11 19.10 9.21 9.13
C ARG A 11 17.71 8.61 9.13
N ARG A 12 17.63 7.31 8.89
CA ARG A 12 16.41 6.52 9.10
C ARG A 12 16.36 6.01 10.53
N ARG A 13 15.16 5.81 11.02
CA ARG A 13 14.87 5.24 12.33
C ARG A 13 13.65 4.34 12.20
N LEU A 14 13.65 3.26 12.95
CA LEU A 14 12.52 2.36 13.08
C LEU A 14 11.82 2.62 14.42
N ALA A 15 10.52 2.78 14.37
CA ALA A 15 9.67 2.88 15.56
C ALA A 15 8.61 1.78 15.55
N VAL A 16 8.13 1.41 16.72
CA VAL A 16 7.01 0.49 16.93
C VAL A 16 5.93 1.16 17.76
N GLU A 17 4.70 1.00 17.31
CA GLU A 17 3.51 1.38 18.08
C GLU A 17 3.09 0.22 18.97
N THR A 18 2.88 0.51 20.26
CA THR A 18 2.41 -0.43 21.27
C THR A 18 1.21 0.19 22.00
N GLU A 19 0.55 -0.57 22.86
CA GLU A 19 -0.54 -0.05 23.72
C GLU A 19 -0.08 1.12 24.61
N ASP A 20 1.21 1.16 24.98
CA ASP A 20 1.81 2.18 25.86
C ASP A 20 2.31 3.41 25.07
N GLY A 21 2.25 3.40 23.75
CA GLY A 21 2.67 4.48 22.86
C GLY A 21 3.75 4.08 21.84
N MET A 22 4.37 5.10 21.24
CA MET A 22 5.38 4.93 20.18
C MET A 22 6.78 4.79 20.79
N CYS A 23 7.50 3.73 20.45
CA CYS A 23 8.86 3.46 20.91
C CYS A 23 9.87 3.45 19.76
N ASP A 24 11.02 4.09 19.95
CA ASP A 24 12.11 4.17 18.98
C ASP A 24 13.07 2.97 19.13
N LEU A 25 12.92 1.98 18.27
CA LEU A 25 13.75 0.78 18.26
C LEU A 25 15.21 1.05 17.85
N THR A 26 15.44 2.06 16.99
CA THR A 26 16.80 2.48 16.61
C THR A 26 17.57 3.06 17.80
N ALA A 27 16.88 3.77 18.72
CA ALA A 27 17.49 4.26 19.95
C ALA A 27 17.85 3.11 20.90
N ALA A 28 16.99 2.09 20.99
CA ALA A 28 17.22 0.91 21.80
C ALA A 28 18.35 0.03 21.26
N LYS A 29 18.47 -0.08 19.92
CA LYS A 29 19.46 -0.96 19.28
C LYS A 29 20.08 -0.31 18.04
N ALA A 30 21.34 0.06 18.12
CA ALA A 30 22.09 0.56 16.98
C ALA A 30 22.17 -0.49 15.85
N GLY A 31 21.93 -0.05 14.60
CA GLY A 31 21.90 -0.90 13.42
C GLY A 31 20.53 -1.52 13.12
N LEU A 32 19.49 -1.15 13.90
CA LEU A 32 18.11 -1.48 13.63
C LEU A 32 17.41 -0.17 13.17
N ASP A 33 17.72 0.27 11.95
CA ASP A 33 17.33 1.58 11.44
C ASP A 33 16.10 1.52 10.53
N THR A 34 15.75 0.31 10.02
CA THR A 34 14.65 0.09 9.06
C THR A 34 13.86 -1.18 9.39
N PHE A 35 12.66 -1.31 8.82
CA PHE A 35 11.88 -2.55 8.91
C PHE A 35 12.62 -3.74 8.27
N ARG A 36 13.40 -3.50 7.22
CA ARG A 36 14.28 -4.51 6.60
C ARG A 36 15.29 -5.07 7.60
N ASP A 37 15.94 -4.21 8.39
CA ASP A 37 16.93 -4.65 9.41
C ASP A 37 16.25 -5.53 10.47
N LEU A 38 14.99 -5.21 10.82
CA LEU A 38 14.21 -6.02 11.76
C LEU A 38 13.85 -7.39 11.16
N CYS A 39 13.41 -7.44 9.90
CA CYS A 39 13.16 -8.70 9.18
C CYS A 39 14.44 -9.55 9.09
N GLN A 40 15.58 -8.94 8.78
CA GLN A 40 16.86 -9.61 8.74
C GLN A 40 17.25 -10.17 10.12
N ALA A 41 17.03 -9.39 11.19
CA ALA A 41 17.27 -9.86 12.56
C ALA A 41 16.38 -11.05 12.91
N ALA A 42 15.10 -11.03 12.48
CA ALA A 42 14.17 -12.14 12.67
C ALA A 42 14.64 -13.41 11.94
N SER A 43 15.03 -13.27 10.67
CA SER A 43 15.55 -14.37 9.85
C SER A 43 16.80 -15.01 10.45
N VAL A 44 17.78 -14.20 10.91
CA VAL A 44 19.04 -14.69 11.49
C VAL A 44 18.85 -15.34 12.85
N THR A 45 17.93 -14.81 13.66
CA THR A 45 17.69 -15.31 15.03
C THR A 45 16.64 -16.40 15.10
N GLU A 46 15.90 -16.64 14.02
CA GLU A 46 14.74 -17.54 13.96
C GLU A 46 13.65 -17.15 15.00
N LEU A 47 13.56 -15.86 15.35
CA LEU A 47 12.56 -15.32 16.27
C LEU A 47 11.50 -14.53 15.50
N PRO A 48 10.24 -14.54 15.96
CA PRO A 48 9.21 -13.65 15.42
C PRO A 48 9.63 -12.17 15.51
N ILE A 49 9.25 -11.40 14.51
CA ILE A 49 9.52 -9.94 14.42
C ILE A 49 9.07 -9.23 15.71
N ASP A 50 7.85 -9.50 16.16
CA ASP A 50 7.26 -8.88 17.34
C ASP A 50 7.94 -9.29 18.64
N GLU A 51 8.48 -10.49 18.72
CA GLU A 51 9.26 -10.93 19.88
C GLU A 51 10.59 -10.15 20.01
N ILE A 52 11.25 -9.88 18.87
CA ILE A 52 12.46 -9.05 18.86
C ILE A 52 12.12 -7.62 19.29
N ALA A 53 11.07 -7.03 18.72
CA ALA A 53 10.63 -5.68 19.06
C ALA A 53 10.25 -5.56 20.55
N THR A 54 9.46 -6.50 21.07
CA THR A 54 9.06 -6.52 22.49
C THR A 54 10.25 -6.49 23.44
N ARG A 55 11.35 -7.15 23.11
CA ARG A 55 12.58 -7.16 23.94
C ARG A 55 13.33 -5.82 23.91
N LEU A 56 13.02 -4.95 22.96
CA LEU A 56 13.67 -3.65 22.75
C LEU A 56 12.81 -2.46 23.18
N VAL A 57 11.51 -2.69 23.41
CA VAL A 57 10.60 -1.64 23.91
C VAL A 57 11.03 -1.23 25.31
N ASP A 58 11.28 0.07 25.50
CA ASP A 58 11.69 0.68 26.77
C ASP A 58 11.10 2.08 26.88
N GLU A 59 10.60 2.43 28.06
CA GLU A 59 10.04 3.75 28.36
C GLU A 59 11.04 4.90 28.09
N GLU A 60 12.35 4.64 28.24
CA GLU A 60 13.41 5.62 27.95
C GLU A 60 13.50 6.01 26.46
N ASN A 61 12.95 5.17 25.56
CA ASN A 61 12.97 5.36 24.12
C ASN A 61 11.61 5.79 23.54
N THR A 62 10.69 6.27 24.36
CA THR A 62 9.37 6.75 23.93
C THR A 62 9.50 7.99 23.04
N LEU A 63 8.75 8.02 21.94
CA LEU A 63 8.65 9.17 21.03
C LEU A 63 7.42 10.02 21.38
N SER A 64 7.57 11.34 21.32
CA SER A 64 6.39 12.21 21.42
C SER A 64 5.57 12.17 20.12
N PRO A 65 4.24 12.35 20.19
CA PRO A 65 3.39 12.42 19.00
C PRO A 65 3.86 13.47 17.99
N GLU A 66 4.27 14.65 18.46
CA GLU A 66 4.71 15.74 17.58
C GLU A 66 5.99 15.35 16.80
N ARG A 67 6.89 14.62 17.45
CA ARG A 67 8.11 14.14 16.80
C ARG A 67 7.81 13.06 15.79
N PHE A 68 6.94 12.11 16.15
CA PHE A 68 6.49 11.05 15.25
C PHE A 68 5.85 11.64 13.99
N ASP A 69 4.89 12.56 14.13
CA ASP A 69 4.20 13.20 12.99
C ASP A 69 5.15 13.98 12.09
N ALA A 70 6.18 14.63 12.68
CA ALA A 70 7.14 15.41 11.90
C ALA A 70 8.18 14.57 11.14
N GLU A 71 8.48 13.35 11.62
CA GLU A 71 9.57 12.51 11.09
C GLU A 71 9.06 11.29 10.30
N ARG A 72 7.75 10.95 10.32
CA ARG A 72 7.21 9.75 9.63
C ARG A 72 7.44 9.82 8.12
N THR A 73 7.68 8.66 7.52
CA THR A 73 7.92 8.48 6.08
C THR A 73 7.32 7.17 5.60
N ASP A 74 7.66 6.73 4.38
CA ASP A 74 7.29 5.40 3.88
C ASP A 74 7.65 4.32 4.93
N PRO A 75 6.72 3.44 5.32
CA PRO A 75 6.95 2.48 6.41
C PRO A 75 7.97 1.42 6.04
N VAL A 76 8.12 1.15 4.74
CA VAL A 76 9.13 0.27 4.16
C VAL A 76 9.69 0.90 2.89
N THR A 77 10.99 0.74 2.66
CA THR A 77 11.58 1.02 1.35
C THR A 77 11.65 -0.29 0.59
N ALA A 78 10.52 -0.67 0.00
CA ALA A 78 10.43 -1.87 -0.82
C ALA A 78 11.30 -1.71 -2.07
N ASP A 79 12.04 -2.76 -2.46
CA ASP A 79 12.84 -2.74 -3.69
C ASP A 79 11.95 -2.63 -4.92
N GLU A 80 10.81 -3.32 -4.88
CA GLU A 80 9.76 -3.28 -5.90
C GLU A 80 8.38 -3.31 -5.24
N ILE A 81 7.40 -2.67 -5.88
CA ILE A 81 5.99 -2.83 -5.57
C ILE A 81 5.31 -3.42 -6.79
N TRP A 82 4.56 -4.49 -6.57
CA TRP A 82 3.72 -5.14 -7.53
C TRP A 82 2.25 -5.00 -7.13
N ALA A 83 1.34 -5.19 -8.05
CA ALA A 83 -0.08 -5.14 -7.77
C ALA A 83 -0.83 -6.26 -8.49
N ALA A 84 -1.95 -6.67 -7.92
CA ALA A 84 -2.89 -7.58 -8.53
C ALA A 84 -4.14 -6.81 -8.97
N GLY A 85 -4.65 -7.12 -10.16
CA GLY A 85 -5.91 -6.57 -10.65
C GLY A 85 -7.00 -7.63 -10.69
N VAL A 86 -8.26 -7.17 -10.84
CA VAL A 86 -9.44 -8.05 -11.03
C VAL A 86 -9.61 -9.06 -9.88
N THR A 87 -9.36 -8.61 -8.66
CA THR A 87 -9.42 -9.43 -7.44
C THR A 87 -10.71 -9.27 -6.65
N TYR A 88 -11.53 -8.28 -6.98
CA TYR A 88 -12.88 -8.08 -6.48
C TYR A 88 -13.87 -8.21 -7.62
N ARG A 89 -15.00 -8.88 -7.38
CA ARG A 89 -16.03 -9.00 -8.42
C ARG A 89 -16.90 -7.74 -8.43
N ILE A 90 -16.79 -6.97 -9.48
CA ILE A 90 -17.68 -5.84 -9.76
C ILE A 90 -18.68 -6.20 -10.86
N SER A 91 -19.75 -5.41 -11.00
CA SER A 91 -20.79 -5.68 -11.99
C SER A 91 -20.26 -5.56 -13.44
N GLU A 92 -20.95 -6.24 -14.36
CA GLU A 92 -20.64 -6.14 -15.80
C GLU A 92 -20.85 -4.71 -16.29
N GLU A 93 -21.89 -4.03 -15.82
CA GLU A 93 -22.17 -2.62 -16.15
C GLU A 93 -21.02 -1.70 -15.72
N ALA A 94 -20.49 -1.86 -14.49
CA ALA A 94 -19.36 -1.07 -14.03
C ALA A 94 -18.11 -1.33 -14.88
N ARG A 95 -17.87 -2.57 -15.33
CA ARG A 95 -16.75 -2.87 -16.24
C ARG A 95 -16.93 -2.27 -17.63
N GLU A 96 -18.15 -2.21 -18.14
CA GLU A 96 -18.45 -1.54 -19.42
C GLU A 96 -18.19 -0.04 -19.35
N GLU A 97 -18.44 0.61 -18.21
CA GLU A 97 -18.13 2.02 -18.00
C GLU A 97 -16.63 2.30 -17.88
N GLU A 98 -15.87 1.37 -17.26
CA GLU A 98 -14.43 1.51 -17.03
C GLU A 98 -13.55 1.23 -18.28
N SER A 99 -14.02 0.42 -19.23
CA SER A 99 -13.15 -0.10 -20.31
C SER A 99 -13.86 -0.23 -21.64
N ASP A 100 -13.16 0.14 -22.73
CA ASP A 100 -13.55 -0.16 -24.11
C ASP A 100 -13.51 -1.66 -24.45
N MET A 101 -12.93 -2.50 -23.57
CA MET A 101 -12.73 -3.94 -23.76
C MET A 101 -13.09 -4.75 -22.50
N PRO A 102 -14.32 -4.64 -21.97
CA PRO A 102 -14.71 -5.23 -20.67
C PRO A 102 -14.60 -6.76 -20.65
N GLU A 103 -14.78 -7.44 -21.79
CA GLU A 103 -14.69 -8.90 -21.87
C GLU A 103 -13.33 -9.46 -21.43
N ILE A 104 -12.26 -8.69 -21.58
CA ILE A 104 -10.91 -9.11 -21.15
C ILE A 104 -10.86 -9.23 -19.63
N TYR A 105 -11.39 -8.24 -18.92
CA TYR A 105 -11.42 -8.23 -17.46
C TYR A 105 -12.40 -9.28 -16.90
N LEU A 106 -13.60 -9.41 -17.50
CA LEU A 106 -14.59 -10.42 -17.09
C LEU A 106 -14.03 -11.85 -17.19
N ASN A 107 -13.23 -12.13 -18.19
CA ASN A 107 -12.60 -13.45 -18.35
C ASN A 107 -11.55 -13.73 -17.27
N VAL A 108 -10.92 -12.71 -16.65
CA VAL A 108 -9.87 -12.89 -15.62
C VAL A 108 -10.47 -13.29 -14.28
N TYR A 109 -11.73 -12.91 -13.98
CA TYR A 109 -12.38 -13.33 -12.74
C TYR A 109 -12.40 -14.85 -12.53
N ASP A 110 -12.67 -15.60 -13.61
CA ASP A 110 -12.78 -17.07 -13.57
C ASP A 110 -11.52 -17.75 -14.14
N ALA A 111 -10.50 -16.98 -14.52
CA ALA A 111 -9.25 -17.54 -15.04
C ALA A 111 -8.43 -18.19 -13.91
N PRO A 112 -7.70 -19.28 -14.21
CA PRO A 112 -6.84 -19.92 -13.21
C PRO A 112 -5.64 -19.04 -12.79
N ARG A 113 -5.27 -18.04 -13.62
CA ARG A 113 -4.14 -17.12 -13.37
C ARG A 113 -4.66 -15.74 -13.02
N PRO A 114 -4.29 -15.16 -11.86
CA PRO A 114 -4.61 -13.79 -11.53
C PRO A 114 -3.84 -12.81 -12.43
N GLU A 115 -4.35 -11.59 -12.57
CA GLU A 115 -3.57 -10.48 -13.07
C GLU A 115 -2.57 -10.05 -12.00
N ILE A 116 -1.28 -10.00 -12.35
CA ILE A 116 -0.22 -9.45 -11.50
C ILE A 116 0.68 -8.60 -12.39
N PHE A 117 0.94 -7.38 -12.00
CA PHE A 117 1.75 -6.44 -12.77
C PHE A 117 2.71 -5.64 -11.89
N PHE A 118 3.79 -5.16 -12.50
CA PHE A 118 4.73 -4.28 -11.85
C PHE A 118 4.12 -2.89 -11.63
N LYS A 119 4.17 -2.38 -10.39
CA LYS A 119 3.59 -1.09 -10.03
C LYS A 119 4.61 0.03 -9.87
N ALA A 120 5.59 -0.14 -9.01
CA ALA A 120 6.52 0.94 -8.70
C ALA A 120 7.88 0.45 -8.21
N THR A 121 8.86 1.32 -8.35
CA THR A 121 10.15 1.29 -7.64
C THR A 121 10.13 2.33 -6.52
N PRO A 122 11.12 2.35 -5.60
CA PRO A 122 11.22 3.40 -4.58
C PRO A 122 11.15 4.83 -5.11
N SER A 123 11.67 5.06 -6.32
CA SER A 123 11.67 6.39 -6.95
C SER A 123 10.29 6.88 -7.43
N ARG A 124 9.29 6.03 -7.46
CA ARG A 124 7.89 6.31 -7.86
C ARG A 124 6.90 6.16 -6.71
N THR A 125 7.41 5.73 -5.55
CA THR A 125 6.62 5.50 -4.34
C THR A 125 6.74 6.71 -3.42
N VAL A 126 5.63 7.08 -2.79
CA VAL A 126 5.56 8.12 -1.76
C VAL A 126 5.01 7.53 -0.46
N GLY A 127 5.36 8.16 0.66
CA GLY A 127 4.86 7.82 1.98
C GLY A 127 3.65 8.64 2.40
N PRO A 128 3.24 8.51 3.69
CA PRO A 128 2.19 9.35 4.28
C PRO A 128 2.52 10.84 4.14
N ASP A 129 1.49 11.67 3.89
CA ASP A 129 1.55 13.12 3.72
C ASP A 129 2.37 13.62 2.51
N GLU A 130 3.02 12.74 1.77
CA GLU A 130 3.67 13.08 0.50
C GLU A 130 2.65 13.08 -0.64
N ALA A 131 2.87 13.95 -1.64
CA ALA A 131 1.92 14.07 -2.74
C ALA A 131 1.98 12.87 -3.69
N VAL A 132 0.82 12.25 -3.99
CA VAL A 132 0.65 11.31 -5.10
C VAL A 132 0.50 12.03 -6.42
N GLY A 133 0.91 11.38 -7.52
CA GLY A 133 0.89 11.95 -8.87
C GLY A 133 -0.39 11.62 -9.63
N ILE A 134 -0.92 12.60 -10.36
CA ILE A 134 -1.86 12.38 -11.47
C ILE A 134 -1.22 12.80 -12.79
N ARG A 135 -1.52 12.07 -13.86
CA ARG A 135 -0.94 12.34 -15.17
C ARG A 135 -1.57 13.57 -15.83
N GLY A 136 -0.75 14.53 -16.27
CA GLY A 136 -1.21 15.71 -16.97
C GLY A 136 -1.78 15.45 -18.38
N ASP A 137 -1.54 14.26 -18.96
CA ASP A 137 -2.08 13.82 -20.26
C ASP A 137 -3.33 12.92 -20.12
N SER A 138 -3.87 12.79 -18.91
CA SER A 138 -5.07 11.99 -18.58
C SER A 138 -6.19 12.89 -18.08
N ASN A 139 -7.41 12.60 -18.48
CA ASN A 139 -8.60 13.31 -18.06
C ASN A 139 -9.46 12.55 -17.05
N TRP A 140 -9.06 11.33 -16.69
CA TRP A 140 -9.67 10.53 -15.62
C TRP A 140 -8.60 9.81 -14.85
N ASN A 141 -8.22 10.40 -13.72
CA ASN A 141 -7.24 9.85 -12.78
C ASN A 141 -7.95 9.53 -11.47
N VAL A 142 -7.72 8.34 -10.93
CA VAL A 142 -8.37 7.84 -9.72
C VAL A 142 -7.36 7.24 -8.74
N PRO A 143 -7.66 7.27 -7.44
CA PRO A 143 -6.98 6.45 -6.45
C PRO A 143 -7.61 5.06 -6.42
N GLU A 144 -6.82 4.05 -6.11
CA GLU A 144 -7.26 2.68 -5.87
C GLU A 144 -6.71 2.23 -4.52
N PRO A 145 -7.57 2.20 -3.47
CA PRO A 145 -7.17 1.79 -2.13
C PRO A 145 -7.05 0.27 -2.06
N GLU A 146 -5.92 -0.22 -1.55
CA GLU A 146 -5.60 -1.64 -1.54
C GLU A 146 -4.96 -2.09 -0.24
N LEU A 147 -5.25 -3.32 0.20
CA LEU A 147 -4.41 -4.00 1.16
C LEU A 147 -3.07 -4.31 0.50
N GLY A 148 -1.96 -4.00 1.15
CA GLY A 148 -0.62 -4.30 0.67
C GLY A 148 0.02 -5.41 1.52
N ILE A 149 0.41 -6.51 0.89
CA ILE A 149 1.14 -7.60 1.54
C ILE A 149 2.62 -7.26 1.53
N VAL A 150 3.25 -7.16 2.70
CA VAL A 150 4.69 -6.93 2.83
C VAL A 150 5.40 -8.27 2.86
N LEU A 151 6.32 -8.47 1.90
CA LEU A 151 7.07 -9.71 1.73
C LEU A 151 8.55 -9.47 2.04
N TYR A 152 9.13 -10.34 2.85
CA TYR A 152 10.58 -10.43 3.06
C TYR A 152 11.08 -11.78 2.54
N GLU A 153 11.99 -11.75 1.55
CA GLU A 153 12.49 -12.95 0.84
C GLU A 153 11.37 -13.85 0.27
N GLY A 154 10.20 -13.27 -0.02
CA GLY A 154 9.03 -13.96 -0.56
C GLY A 154 8.02 -14.44 0.48
N ASP A 155 8.34 -14.37 1.76
CA ASP A 155 7.43 -14.73 2.85
C ASP A 155 6.66 -13.50 3.36
N THR A 156 5.38 -13.66 3.67
CA THR A 156 4.55 -12.59 4.24
C THR A 156 5.03 -12.25 5.65
N VAL A 157 5.37 -10.99 5.88
CA VAL A 157 5.85 -10.48 7.18
C VAL A 157 4.95 -9.40 7.79
N GLY A 158 3.90 -9.01 7.11
CA GLY A 158 2.92 -8.03 7.58
C GLY A 158 2.12 -7.41 6.46
N TYR A 159 1.31 -6.42 6.80
CA TYR A 159 0.40 -5.73 5.90
C TYR A 159 0.52 -4.21 6.04
N THR A 160 0.21 -3.50 4.96
CA THR A 160 0.19 -2.04 4.89
C THR A 160 -0.96 -1.57 4.00
N ILE A 161 -1.21 -0.27 3.93
CA ILE A 161 -2.13 0.29 2.94
C ILE A 161 -1.33 0.65 1.70
N GLY A 162 -1.88 0.34 0.52
CA GLY A 162 -1.44 0.83 -0.76
C GLY A 162 -2.45 1.76 -1.42
N ASN A 163 -1.94 2.68 -2.24
CA ASN A 163 -2.74 3.44 -3.19
C ASN A 163 -2.15 3.23 -4.57
N ASP A 164 -2.83 2.43 -5.40
CA ASP A 164 -2.48 2.20 -6.79
C ASP A 164 -3.06 3.31 -7.68
N MET A 165 -2.38 4.47 -7.73
CA MET A 165 -2.81 5.60 -8.56
C MET A 165 -2.91 5.21 -10.03
N SER A 166 -4.05 5.49 -10.65
CA SER A 166 -4.40 4.97 -11.98
C SER A 166 -4.90 6.06 -12.92
N SER A 167 -4.48 5.97 -14.18
CA SER A 167 -5.09 6.73 -15.27
C SER A 167 -6.13 5.86 -15.99
N ARG A 168 -7.39 5.95 -15.57
CA ARG A 168 -8.49 5.18 -16.19
C ARG A 168 -8.67 5.52 -17.66
N SER A 169 -8.48 6.78 -18.06
CA SER A 169 -8.58 7.18 -19.47
C SER A 169 -7.50 6.56 -20.39
N ILE A 170 -6.38 6.12 -19.85
CA ILE A 170 -5.35 5.40 -20.63
C ILE A 170 -5.58 3.89 -20.56
N GLU A 171 -5.82 3.38 -19.37
CA GLU A 171 -6.08 1.96 -19.12
C GLU A 171 -7.29 1.45 -19.91
N GLY A 172 -8.43 2.16 -19.82
CA GLY A 172 -9.68 1.77 -20.47
C GLY A 172 -9.61 1.70 -21.99
N LYS A 173 -8.68 2.45 -22.63
CA LYS A 173 -8.52 2.42 -24.09
C LYS A 173 -7.96 1.11 -24.63
N ASN A 174 -7.02 0.53 -23.92
CA ASN A 174 -6.37 -0.70 -24.37
C ASN A 174 -5.57 -1.34 -23.22
N PRO A 175 -5.77 -2.61 -22.88
CA PRO A 175 -5.02 -3.33 -21.84
C PRO A 175 -3.51 -3.28 -22.01
N LEU A 176 -2.99 -3.13 -23.23
CA LEU A 176 -1.56 -2.99 -23.51
C LEU A 176 -0.98 -1.66 -23.00
N TYR A 177 -1.84 -0.71 -22.62
CA TYR A 177 -1.41 0.57 -22.03
C TYR A 177 -1.33 0.53 -20.50
N LEU A 178 -1.66 -0.62 -19.87
CA LEU A 178 -1.60 -0.80 -18.42
C LEU A 178 -0.28 -0.28 -17.80
N PRO A 179 0.92 -0.57 -18.34
CA PRO A 179 2.15 -0.05 -17.76
C PRO A 179 2.23 1.48 -17.76
N GLN A 180 1.66 2.15 -18.75
CA GLN A 180 1.63 3.61 -18.81
C GLN A 180 0.55 4.20 -17.90
N ALA A 181 -0.57 3.49 -17.72
CA ALA A 181 -1.67 3.90 -16.85
C ALA A 181 -1.32 3.80 -15.36
N LYS A 182 -0.49 2.81 -15.00
CA LYS A 182 -0.18 2.41 -13.62
C LYS A 182 1.23 2.82 -13.16
N THR A 183 2.22 2.99 -14.06
CA THR A 183 3.62 3.20 -13.69
C THR A 183 4.14 4.54 -14.23
N TYR A 184 4.15 5.55 -13.36
CA TYR A 184 4.63 6.90 -13.65
C TYR A 184 5.14 7.58 -12.36
N ASP A 185 5.60 8.82 -12.42
CA ASP A 185 6.11 9.51 -11.23
C ASP A 185 5.04 9.64 -10.15
N ARG A 186 5.38 9.31 -8.88
CA ARG A 186 4.47 9.34 -7.72
C ARG A 186 3.17 8.53 -7.89
N SER A 187 3.22 7.49 -8.69
CA SER A 187 2.04 6.67 -9.03
C SER A 187 1.64 5.68 -7.95
N CYS A 188 2.37 5.59 -6.85
CA CYS A 188 2.09 4.67 -5.75
C CYS A 188 2.32 5.34 -4.40
N ALA A 189 1.43 5.13 -3.45
CA ALA A 189 1.69 5.46 -2.05
C ALA A 189 1.56 4.20 -1.19
N ILE A 190 2.36 4.11 -0.12
CA ILE A 190 2.27 3.05 0.90
C ILE A 190 2.37 3.65 2.30
N GLY A 191 1.64 3.11 3.26
CA GLY A 191 1.64 3.56 4.65
C GLY A 191 0.36 3.19 5.40
N PRO A 192 0.15 3.74 6.60
CA PRO A 192 1.06 4.60 7.37
C PRO A 192 2.14 3.80 8.11
N GLY A 193 1.95 2.51 8.28
CA GLY A 193 2.83 1.57 8.98
C GLY A 193 2.75 0.18 8.38
N VAL A 194 3.51 -0.76 8.95
CA VAL A 194 3.36 -2.20 8.70
C VAL A 194 2.80 -2.84 9.96
N THR A 195 1.65 -3.51 9.84
CA THR A 195 1.04 -4.29 10.92
C THR A 195 1.36 -5.76 10.72
N THR A 196 1.89 -6.41 11.75
CA THR A 196 2.41 -7.80 11.70
C THR A 196 1.47 -8.82 12.33
N ASP A 197 0.46 -8.39 13.10
CA ASP A 197 -0.42 -9.21 13.92
C ASP A 197 -1.90 -9.18 13.44
N ILE A 198 -2.13 -9.01 12.14
CA ILE A 198 -3.45 -9.19 11.54
C ILE A 198 -3.76 -10.69 11.51
N GLU A 199 -4.80 -11.09 12.25
CA GLU A 199 -5.20 -12.50 12.36
C GLU A 199 -5.90 -12.99 11.09
N ASP A 200 -6.77 -12.15 10.51
CA ASP A 200 -7.54 -12.48 9.31
C ASP A 200 -7.50 -11.31 8.31
N PRO A 201 -6.68 -11.39 7.24
CA PRO A 201 -6.62 -10.34 6.24
C PRO A 201 -7.88 -10.23 5.37
N TYR A 202 -8.88 -11.11 5.56
CA TYR A 202 -10.16 -11.11 4.85
C TYR A 202 -11.33 -10.57 5.69
N ASP A 203 -11.07 -10.05 6.89
CA ASP A 203 -12.09 -9.47 7.79
C ASP A 203 -11.66 -8.04 8.20
N LEU A 204 -11.28 -7.22 7.21
CA LEU A 204 -10.84 -5.84 7.43
C LEU A 204 -11.73 -4.86 6.67
N SER A 205 -12.32 -3.91 7.38
CA SER A 205 -13.01 -2.79 6.74
C SER A 205 -11.99 -1.88 6.03
N LEU A 206 -12.27 -1.56 4.77
CA LEU A 206 -11.48 -0.66 3.95
C LEU A 206 -12.35 0.50 3.49
N SER A 207 -11.92 1.74 3.70
CA SER A 207 -12.64 2.93 3.26
C SER A 207 -11.72 3.94 2.59
N MET A 208 -12.31 4.75 1.72
CA MET A 208 -11.61 5.84 1.04
C MET A 208 -12.49 7.08 0.98
N ALA A 209 -11.87 8.26 1.23
CA ALA A 209 -12.49 9.56 1.03
C ALA A 209 -11.59 10.47 0.18
N ILE A 210 -12.22 11.29 -0.68
CA ILE A 210 -11.55 12.30 -1.50
C ILE A 210 -12.11 13.68 -1.12
N TYR A 211 -11.20 14.62 -0.84
CA TYR A 211 -11.54 15.98 -0.47
C TYR A 211 -10.98 17.00 -1.46
N ARG A 212 -11.77 18.01 -1.78
CA ARG A 212 -11.39 19.19 -2.59
C ARG A 212 -11.82 20.44 -1.87
N ASP A 213 -10.92 21.39 -1.65
CA ASP A 213 -11.18 22.65 -0.94
C ASP A 213 -11.87 22.46 0.43
N GLY A 214 -11.64 21.33 1.08
CA GLY A 214 -12.21 20.95 2.38
C GLY A 214 -13.60 20.29 2.31
N GLU A 215 -14.19 20.16 1.12
CA GLU A 215 -15.45 19.43 0.91
C GLU A 215 -15.16 17.97 0.55
N CYS A 216 -15.93 17.03 1.12
CA CYS A 216 -15.87 15.61 0.76
C CYS A 216 -16.61 15.40 -0.58
N LEU A 217 -15.88 14.95 -1.59
CA LEU A 217 -16.44 14.67 -2.92
C LEU A 217 -16.84 13.21 -3.11
N TYR A 218 -16.16 12.31 -2.38
CA TYR A 218 -16.35 10.88 -2.45
C TYR A 218 -16.02 10.26 -1.09
N GLU A 219 -16.86 9.34 -0.66
CA GLU A 219 -16.63 8.55 0.55
C GLU A 219 -17.35 7.21 0.40
N GLU A 220 -16.59 6.14 0.33
CA GLU A 220 -17.13 4.78 0.24
C GLU A 220 -16.28 3.80 1.05
N ALA A 221 -16.88 2.66 1.37
CA ALA A 221 -16.25 1.57 2.10
C ALA A 221 -16.59 0.22 1.49
N THR A 222 -15.68 -0.72 1.65
CA THR A 222 -15.80 -2.14 1.31
C THR A 222 -15.17 -2.97 2.42
N ASP A 223 -15.11 -4.26 2.21
CA ASP A 223 -14.47 -5.22 3.10
C ASP A 223 -13.49 -6.10 2.32
N THR A 224 -12.35 -6.44 2.91
CA THR A 224 -11.37 -7.33 2.25
C THR A 224 -11.92 -8.75 2.03
N GLY A 225 -12.97 -9.15 2.74
CA GLY A 225 -13.69 -10.41 2.53
C GLY A 225 -14.41 -10.51 1.19
N GLU A 226 -14.61 -9.39 0.49
CA GLU A 226 -15.18 -9.37 -0.86
C GLU A 226 -14.15 -9.75 -1.95
N MET A 227 -12.87 -9.94 -1.59
CA MET A 227 -11.87 -10.47 -2.52
C MET A 227 -12.23 -11.89 -2.99
N ILE A 228 -12.12 -12.11 -4.30
CA ILE A 228 -12.29 -13.44 -4.91
C ILE A 228 -10.97 -14.19 -5.10
N ARG A 229 -9.85 -13.56 -4.75
CA ARG A 229 -8.50 -14.13 -4.77
C ARG A 229 -7.90 -14.09 -3.38
N GLU A 230 -7.31 -15.19 -2.95
CA GLU A 230 -6.64 -15.27 -1.66
C GLU A 230 -5.25 -14.62 -1.72
N CYS A 231 -4.83 -13.98 -0.63
CA CYS A 231 -3.50 -13.36 -0.51
C CYS A 231 -2.39 -14.37 -0.80
N GLU A 232 -2.51 -15.59 -0.26
CA GLU A 232 -1.56 -16.69 -0.46
C GLU A 232 -1.50 -17.14 -1.92
N GLU A 233 -2.65 -17.13 -2.63
CA GLU A 233 -2.69 -17.40 -4.07
C GLU A 233 -1.89 -16.35 -4.83
N LEU A 234 -2.13 -15.06 -4.57
CA LEU A 234 -1.42 -13.95 -5.20
C LEU A 234 0.09 -14.04 -4.95
N VAL A 235 0.50 -14.25 -3.70
CA VAL A 235 1.91 -14.43 -3.32
C VAL A 235 2.52 -15.63 -4.04
N SER A 236 1.80 -16.77 -4.11
CA SER A 236 2.27 -17.97 -4.81
C SER A 236 2.52 -17.72 -6.29
N TYR A 237 1.61 -17.02 -6.99
CA TYR A 237 1.80 -16.69 -8.40
C TYR A 237 2.93 -15.67 -8.62
N PHE A 238 3.07 -14.70 -7.72
CA PHE A 238 4.12 -13.70 -7.77
C PHE A 238 5.51 -14.32 -7.60
N THR A 239 5.67 -15.26 -6.66
CA THR A 239 6.97 -15.83 -6.29
C THR A 239 7.41 -17.01 -7.16
N ALA A 240 6.49 -17.79 -7.73
CA ALA A 240 6.75 -19.12 -8.34
C ALA A 240 7.85 -19.15 -9.42
N HIS A 241 8.00 -18.09 -10.22
CA HIS A 241 8.96 -18.02 -11.33
C HIS A 241 9.64 -16.65 -11.41
N ASN A 242 9.72 -15.94 -10.29
CA ASN A 242 10.28 -14.59 -10.20
C ASN A 242 11.55 -14.59 -9.34
N ALA A 243 12.46 -13.67 -9.64
CA ALA A 243 13.53 -13.30 -8.70
C ALA A 243 12.97 -12.25 -7.76
N VAL A 244 12.36 -12.70 -6.66
CA VAL A 244 11.73 -11.80 -5.69
C VAL A 244 12.83 -11.02 -4.96
N PRO A 245 12.77 -9.67 -4.95
CA PRO A 245 13.68 -8.87 -4.15
C PRO A 245 13.52 -9.14 -2.64
N GLU A 246 14.53 -8.78 -1.87
CA GLU A 246 14.55 -9.02 -0.43
C GLU A 246 13.33 -8.44 0.29
N LEU A 247 12.93 -7.20 -0.07
CA LEU A 247 11.76 -6.55 0.50
C LEU A 247 10.84 -6.04 -0.62
N THR A 248 9.63 -6.59 -0.68
CA THR A 248 8.64 -6.31 -1.74
C THR A 248 7.28 -6.04 -1.12
N VAL A 249 6.47 -5.21 -1.77
CA VAL A 249 5.04 -5.07 -1.44
C VAL A 249 4.22 -5.57 -2.62
N LEU A 250 3.23 -6.40 -2.35
CA LEU A 250 2.23 -6.86 -3.31
C LEU A 250 0.87 -6.28 -2.94
N LEU A 251 0.36 -5.36 -3.73
CA LEU A 251 -0.97 -4.78 -3.58
C LEU A 251 -2.02 -5.78 -4.09
N THR A 252 -3.17 -5.86 -3.41
CA THR A 252 -4.14 -6.95 -3.61
C THR A 252 -5.33 -6.60 -4.51
N GLY A 253 -5.36 -5.38 -5.07
CA GLY A 253 -6.50 -4.89 -5.85
C GLY A 253 -7.57 -4.21 -5.00
N THR A 254 -8.57 -3.65 -5.66
CA THR A 254 -9.64 -2.88 -5.04
C THR A 254 -11.00 -3.12 -5.68
N SER A 255 -12.08 -2.84 -4.93
CA SER A 255 -13.43 -2.66 -5.47
C SER A 255 -13.90 -1.20 -5.41
N LEU A 256 -13.13 -0.30 -4.78
CA LEU A 256 -13.49 1.11 -4.65
C LEU A 256 -12.78 1.93 -5.74
N VAL A 257 -13.54 2.24 -6.78
CA VAL A 257 -13.09 3.11 -7.88
C VAL A 257 -14.10 4.23 -8.06
N PRO A 258 -13.71 5.51 -7.87
CA PRO A 258 -14.61 6.63 -8.10
C PRO A 258 -14.99 6.76 -9.59
N GLU A 259 -16.25 6.51 -9.94
CA GLU A 259 -16.74 6.59 -11.32
C GLU A 259 -17.00 8.06 -11.74
N ASP A 260 -17.61 8.85 -10.85
CA ASP A 260 -18.03 10.23 -11.12
C ASP A 260 -16.98 11.28 -10.69
N VAL A 261 -15.86 10.88 -10.11
CA VAL A 261 -14.82 11.78 -9.59
C VAL A 261 -13.48 11.53 -10.27
N THR A 262 -12.93 12.58 -10.90
CA THR A 262 -11.53 12.59 -11.30
C THR A 262 -10.73 13.48 -10.37
N LEU A 263 -9.53 13.05 -10.01
CA LEU A 263 -8.62 13.80 -9.15
C LEU A 263 -8.08 15.05 -9.84
N HIS A 264 -7.92 16.11 -9.07
CA HIS A 264 -7.27 17.35 -9.46
C HIS A 264 -6.11 17.65 -8.53
N GLN A 265 -5.17 18.47 -9.01
CA GLN A 265 -4.10 18.99 -8.17
C GLN A 265 -4.70 19.76 -6.97
N GLY A 266 -4.22 19.43 -5.78
CA GLY A 266 -4.67 20.03 -4.51
C GLY A 266 -5.76 19.23 -3.79
N ASP A 267 -6.30 18.19 -4.41
CA ASP A 267 -7.17 17.23 -3.72
C ASP A 267 -6.38 16.51 -2.61
N ARG A 268 -7.10 15.94 -1.64
CA ARG A 268 -6.56 15.03 -0.63
C ARG A 268 -7.31 13.71 -0.67
N ILE A 269 -6.57 12.63 -0.56
CA ILE A 269 -7.07 11.26 -0.49
C ILE A 269 -6.76 10.72 0.90
N ASP A 270 -7.76 10.21 1.60
CA ASP A 270 -7.62 9.51 2.86
C ASP A 270 -8.10 8.05 2.65
N ILE A 271 -7.21 7.09 2.86
CA ILE A 271 -7.50 5.65 2.79
C ILE A 271 -7.34 5.08 4.19
N ASN A 272 -8.35 4.39 4.68
CA ASN A 272 -8.30 3.72 5.98
C ASN A 272 -8.53 2.22 5.81
N ILE A 273 -7.69 1.41 6.46
CA ILE A 273 -7.90 -0.03 6.65
C ILE A 273 -7.85 -0.31 8.13
N GLU A 274 -8.87 -1.03 8.61
CA GLU A 274 -8.96 -1.47 10.01
C GLU A 274 -7.65 -2.16 10.44
N GLU A 275 -7.26 -1.98 11.70
CA GLU A 275 -5.99 -2.48 12.28
C GLU A 275 -4.70 -1.90 11.68
N ILE A 276 -4.72 -1.26 10.49
CA ILE A 276 -3.53 -0.66 9.88
C ILE A 276 -3.49 0.86 10.10
N GLY A 277 -4.65 1.53 9.98
CA GLY A 277 -4.78 2.98 10.21
C GLY A 277 -5.11 3.76 8.94
N THR A 278 -4.63 5.00 8.83
CA THR A 278 -4.98 5.90 7.72
C THR A 278 -3.75 6.37 6.96
N LEU A 279 -3.76 6.14 5.65
CA LEU A 279 -2.82 6.73 4.69
C LEU A 279 -3.47 7.96 4.06
N SER A 280 -2.88 9.15 4.27
CA SER A 280 -3.34 10.42 3.72
C SER A 280 -2.32 10.99 2.76
N ASN A 281 -2.77 11.39 1.56
CA ASN A 281 -1.90 11.97 0.53
C ASN A 281 -2.55 13.16 -0.16
N PRO A 282 -1.89 14.30 -0.28
CA PRO A 282 -2.29 15.35 -1.23
C PRO A 282 -2.01 14.90 -2.67
N VAL A 283 -2.66 15.55 -3.63
CA VAL A 283 -2.55 15.24 -5.07
C VAL A 283 -1.77 16.32 -5.81
N THR A 284 -0.85 15.93 -6.69
CA THR A 284 -0.11 16.83 -7.59
C THR A 284 -0.13 16.32 -9.03
N THR A 285 0.00 17.21 -10.01
CA THR A 285 0.14 16.83 -11.43
C THR A 285 1.60 16.57 -11.78
N VAL A 286 1.86 15.50 -12.51
CA VAL A 286 3.19 15.08 -13.01
C VAL A 286 3.22 14.99 -14.52
#